data_51d8bd42872688c3b128bef785a627b7
#
_entry.id   51d8bd42872688c3b128bef785a627b7
#
_cell.length_a   1.000
_cell.length_b   1.000
_cell.length_c   1.000
_cell.angle_alpha   90.00
_cell.angle_beta   90.00
_cell.angle_gamma   90.00
#
_symmetry.space_group_name_H-M   'P 1'
#
loop_
_entity.id
_entity.type
_entity.pdbx_description
1 polymer ?
#
loop_
_entity_poly.entity_id
_entity_poly.type
_entity_poly.pdbx_seq_one_letter_code
_entity_poly.pdbx_strand_id
1 'polypeptide(L)'
;MVNQPESVFKYTSVTKYSIMSLIDQLIYLNAPCKFNDPYDFAPNFRLSRPSKEELFKCNEILQQQNPNDTLTLDSKYHGHEGYEMLCDQIVMDMKWHLKKSIKRSSEKAGVSCFSESNDNILMWSHYADYHKGICLEFDTKETPFSKVTKVDYVTEFPQVNPLFIHEENDIDIYVELLKTKFIDWSYEREWRIIGPSAGSRLKYSSKALKAVYFGTKIDSEHIETIRNIVRSYNEKVQLYKGKINETRFQIDFEKIK
;
A
#
# COMPACT_ATOMS: atom_id res chain seq x y z
N MET A 1 14.33 -6.01 11.60
CA MET A 1 12.86 -5.88 11.74
C MET A 1 12.55 -4.39 11.84
N VAL A 2 11.68 -3.86 10.98
CA VAL A 2 11.24 -2.45 11.07
C VAL A 2 10.37 -2.33 12.32
N ASN A 3 10.71 -1.42 13.24
CA ASN A 3 9.89 -1.17 14.41
C ASN A 3 8.54 -0.60 13.98
N GLN A 4 7.46 -1.33 14.25
CA GLN A 4 6.10 -0.87 14.02
C GLN A 4 5.79 0.31 14.94
N PRO A 5 5.13 1.39 14.47
CA PRO A 5 4.74 2.52 15.32
C PRO A 5 3.67 2.09 16.33
N GLU A 6 3.54 2.79 17.45
CA GLU A 6 2.48 2.51 18.44
C GLU A 6 1.07 2.80 17.92
N SER A 7 0.95 3.71 16.96
CA SER A 7 -0.30 4.09 16.33
C SER A 7 -0.12 4.30 14.84
N VAL A 8 -1.19 4.06 14.09
CA VAL A 8 -1.31 4.46 12.69
C VAL A 8 -2.56 5.31 12.48
N PHE A 9 -2.47 6.24 11.54
CA PHE A 9 -3.46 7.28 11.33
C PHE A 9 -4.12 7.16 9.97
N LYS A 10 -5.46 7.23 9.94
CA LYS A 10 -6.21 7.18 8.68
C LYS A 10 -6.96 8.47 8.45
N TYR A 11 -6.52 9.23 7.47
CA TYR A 11 -7.22 10.42 6.98
C TYR A 11 -8.39 10.02 6.10
N THR A 12 -9.51 10.67 6.25
CA THR A 12 -10.70 10.42 5.41
C THR A 12 -11.65 11.61 5.40
N SER A 13 -12.36 11.77 4.28
CA SER A 13 -13.48 12.70 4.18
C SER A 13 -14.67 12.20 5.01
N VAL A 14 -15.51 13.10 5.48
CA VAL A 14 -16.80 12.74 6.11
C VAL A 14 -17.82 12.47 5.02
N THR A 15 -18.09 11.20 4.78
CA THR A 15 -19.03 10.72 3.78
C THR A 15 -19.95 9.65 4.39
N LYS A 16 -21.03 9.32 3.70
CA LYS A 16 -21.89 8.20 4.08
C LYS A 16 -21.07 6.92 4.35
N TYR A 17 -20.06 6.63 3.50
CA TYR A 17 -19.25 5.42 3.62
C TYR A 17 -18.31 5.44 4.82
N SER A 18 -17.66 6.57 5.10
CA SER A 18 -16.79 6.71 6.28
C SER A 18 -17.61 6.66 7.59
N ILE A 19 -18.79 7.26 7.61
CA ILE A 19 -19.74 7.17 8.73
C ILE A 19 -20.18 5.73 8.97
N MET A 20 -20.61 5.00 7.92
CA MET A 20 -20.98 3.59 8.05
C MET A 20 -19.79 2.73 8.54
N SER A 21 -18.57 3.01 8.03
CA SER A 21 -17.36 2.31 8.48
C SER A 21 -17.07 2.54 9.97
N LEU A 22 -17.33 3.73 10.50
CA LEU A 22 -17.21 4.01 11.93
C LEU A 22 -18.27 3.29 12.75
N ILE A 23 -19.54 3.31 12.32
CA ILE A 23 -20.65 2.62 13.00
C ILE A 23 -20.37 1.11 13.10
N ASP A 24 -19.97 0.51 11.99
CA ASP A 24 -19.76 -0.93 11.87
C ASP A 24 -18.37 -1.38 12.35
N GLN A 25 -17.48 -0.43 12.70
CA GLN A 25 -16.09 -0.68 13.09
C GLN A 25 -15.33 -1.47 12.01
N LEU A 26 -15.32 -0.94 10.78
CA LEU A 26 -14.76 -1.58 9.61
C LEU A 26 -13.66 -0.73 8.96
N ILE A 27 -12.63 -1.40 8.46
CA ILE A 27 -11.65 -0.84 7.53
C ILE A 27 -11.92 -1.42 6.15
N TYR A 28 -12.16 -0.54 5.19
CA TYR A 28 -12.36 -0.91 3.79
C TYR A 28 -11.02 -1.05 3.07
N LEU A 29 -10.88 -2.13 2.29
CA LEU A 29 -9.71 -2.38 1.44
C LEU A 29 -10.04 -2.00 0.01
N ASN A 30 -9.34 -0.99 -0.52
CA ASN A 30 -9.52 -0.54 -1.88
C ASN A 30 -8.60 -1.31 -2.84
N ALA A 31 -8.96 -1.34 -4.13
CA ALA A 31 -8.07 -1.85 -5.16
C ALA A 31 -6.95 -0.84 -5.45
N PRO A 32 -5.67 -1.23 -5.52
CA PRO A 32 -4.57 -0.32 -5.86
C PRO A 32 -4.77 0.44 -7.17
N CYS A 33 -5.40 -0.17 -8.17
CA CYS A 33 -5.72 0.51 -9.45
C CYS A 33 -6.66 1.73 -9.31
N LYS A 34 -7.24 1.95 -8.11
CA LYS A 34 -8.09 3.11 -7.78
C LYS A 34 -7.36 4.15 -6.95
N PHE A 35 -6.06 4.01 -6.71
CA PHE A 35 -5.28 5.02 -6.00
C PHE A 35 -5.15 6.29 -6.86
N ASN A 36 -4.91 7.41 -6.20
CA ASN A 36 -4.77 8.71 -6.85
C ASN A 36 -3.47 8.85 -7.66
N ASP A 37 -2.42 8.15 -7.27
CA ASP A 37 -1.16 8.12 -7.99
C ASP A 37 -1.14 6.98 -9.02
N PRO A 38 -1.08 7.26 -10.34
CA PRO A 38 -1.03 6.22 -11.37
C PRO A 38 0.28 5.43 -11.36
N TYR A 39 1.29 5.86 -10.61
CA TYR A 39 2.56 5.16 -10.42
C TYR A 39 2.56 4.26 -9.18
N ASP A 40 1.60 4.44 -8.25
CA ASP A 40 1.49 3.60 -7.07
C ASP A 40 0.92 2.22 -7.46
N PHE A 41 1.69 1.16 -7.18
CA PHE A 41 1.41 -0.19 -7.66
C PHE A 41 1.16 -0.25 -9.18
N ALA A 42 1.81 0.63 -9.93
CA ALA A 42 1.77 0.55 -11.38
C ALA A 42 2.50 -0.73 -11.86
N PRO A 43 2.12 -1.30 -13.01
CA PRO A 43 2.82 -2.44 -13.59
C PRO A 43 4.18 -1.99 -14.20
N ASN A 44 4.93 -1.19 -13.45
CA ASN A 44 6.20 -0.63 -13.80
C ASN A 44 7.29 -1.21 -12.90
N PHE A 45 8.28 -1.80 -13.54
CA PHE A 45 9.45 -2.41 -12.93
C PHE A 45 10.58 -2.40 -13.96
N ARG A 46 11.80 -2.52 -13.47
CA ARG A 46 12.97 -2.73 -14.33
C ARG A 46 13.29 -4.22 -14.32
N LEU A 47 13.53 -4.80 -15.49
CA LEU A 47 14.03 -6.17 -15.56
C LEU A 47 15.55 -6.14 -15.62
N SER A 48 16.20 -6.94 -14.79
CA SER A 48 17.62 -7.21 -14.94
C SER A 48 17.86 -8.07 -16.17
N ARG A 49 19.02 -7.95 -16.75
CA ARG A 49 19.47 -8.87 -17.78
C ARG A 49 20.05 -10.11 -17.11
N PRO A 50 19.58 -11.33 -17.44
CA PRO A 50 20.09 -12.53 -16.81
C PRO A 50 21.55 -12.75 -17.13
N SER A 51 22.35 -13.24 -16.17
CA SER A 51 23.70 -13.72 -16.42
C SER A 51 23.67 -15.11 -17.08
N LYS A 52 24.79 -15.54 -17.64
CA LYS A 52 24.90 -16.89 -18.23
C LYS A 52 24.67 -17.97 -17.17
N GLU A 53 25.22 -17.79 -15.98
CA GLU A 53 25.06 -18.72 -14.86
C GLU A 53 23.61 -18.84 -14.44
N GLU A 54 22.89 -17.74 -14.35
CA GLU A 54 21.45 -17.72 -14.04
C GLU A 54 20.62 -18.43 -15.10
N LEU A 55 20.91 -18.24 -16.40
CA LEU A 55 20.24 -18.95 -17.50
C LEU A 55 20.47 -20.46 -17.43
N PHE A 56 21.70 -20.91 -17.16
CA PHE A 56 21.99 -22.34 -17.00
C PHE A 56 21.24 -22.93 -15.80
N LYS A 57 21.25 -22.27 -14.65
CA LYS A 57 20.54 -22.71 -13.46
C LYS A 57 19.02 -22.78 -13.70
N CYS A 58 18.44 -21.78 -14.36
CA CYS A 58 17.03 -21.80 -14.73
C CYS A 58 16.69 -22.98 -15.63
N ASN A 59 17.54 -23.26 -16.63
CA ASN A 59 17.35 -24.41 -17.52
C ASN A 59 17.43 -25.74 -16.78
N GLU A 60 18.34 -25.91 -15.84
CA GLU A 60 18.42 -27.10 -14.99
C GLU A 60 17.14 -27.30 -14.15
N ILE A 61 16.60 -26.22 -13.58
CA ILE A 61 15.35 -26.27 -12.79
C ILE A 61 14.17 -26.66 -13.69
N LEU A 62 14.04 -26.06 -14.88
CA LEU A 62 12.99 -26.39 -15.83
C LEU A 62 13.06 -27.85 -16.29
N GLN A 63 14.25 -28.38 -16.57
CA GLN A 63 14.46 -29.77 -16.95
C GLN A 63 14.08 -30.76 -15.84
N GLN A 64 14.30 -30.37 -14.57
CA GLN A 64 13.89 -31.21 -13.43
C GLN A 64 12.37 -31.25 -13.24
N GLN A 65 11.69 -30.14 -13.50
CA GLN A 65 10.23 -30.04 -13.37
C GLN A 65 9.50 -30.70 -14.56
N ASN A 66 10.00 -30.47 -15.76
CA ASN A 66 9.45 -31.08 -16.98
C ASN A 66 10.58 -31.30 -18.01
N PRO A 67 11.00 -32.55 -18.28
CA PRO A 67 12.08 -32.84 -19.21
C PRO A 67 11.89 -32.33 -20.65
N ASN A 68 10.66 -31.98 -21.01
CA ASN A 68 10.30 -31.41 -22.31
C ASN A 68 10.30 -29.86 -22.33
N ASP A 69 10.33 -29.21 -21.17
CA ASP A 69 10.41 -27.75 -21.01
C ASP A 69 11.88 -27.32 -20.90
N THR A 70 12.65 -27.59 -21.91
CA THR A 70 13.98 -26.99 -22.02
C THR A 70 13.85 -25.58 -22.59
N LEU A 71 14.54 -24.59 -22.00
CA LEU A 71 15.00 -23.43 -22.77
C LEU A 71 15.87 -24.05 -23.87
N THR A 72 15.30 -24.32 -25.03
CA THR A 72 16.05 -24.82 -26.15
C THR A 72 17.02 -23.71 -26.54
N LEU A 73 18.23 -23.81 -26.01
CA LEU A 73 19.39 -23.12 -26.53
C LEU A 73 19.61 -23.66 -27.95
N ASP A 74 18.71 -23.28 -28.86
CA ASP A 74 18.80 -23.59 -30.28
C ASP A 74 20.18 -23.16 -30.75
N SER A 75 20.77 -23.85 -31.71
CA SER A 75 22.11 -23.57 -32.23
C SER A 75 22.32 -22.10 -32.60
N LYS A 76 21.25 -21.39 -32.94
CA LYS A 76 21.23 -19.95 -33.18
C LYS A 76 21.65 -19.06 -31.99
N TYR A 77 21.59 -19.60 -30.76
CA TYR A 77 21.96 -18.88 -29.54
C TYR A 77 23.37 -19.22 -29.03
N HIS A 78 24.19 -19.91 -29.86
CA HIS A 78 25.58 -20.14 -29.52
C HIS A 78 26.43 -18.90 -29.76
N GLY A 79 27.41 -18.68 -28.88
CA GLY A 79 28.28 -17.50 -28.90
C GLY A 79 27.67 -16.27 -28.18
N HIS A 80 28.42 -15.16 -28.24
CA HIS A 80 28.04 -13.93 -27.53
C HIS A 80 26.73 -13.31 -28.09
N GLU A 81 26.65 -13.21 -29.41
CA GLU A 81 25.44 -12.65 -30.05
C GLU A 81 24.21 -13.47 -29.79
N GLY A 82 24.30 -14.80 -29.80
CA GLY A 82 23.18 -15.68 -29.50
C GLY A 82 22.71 -15.53 -28.04
N TYR A 83 23.63 -15.41 -27.09
CA TYR A 83 23.31 -15.13 -25.70
C TYR A 83 22.57 -13.80 -25.55
N GLU A 84 23.05 -12.73 -26.21
CA GLU A 84 22.41 -11.41 -26.16
C GLU A 84 20.97 -11.47 -26.71
N MET A 85 20.77 -12.13 -27.86
CA MET A 85 19.44 -12.34 -28.45
C MET A 85 18.50 -13.11 -27.52
N LEU A 86 18.98 -14.17 -26.86
CA LEU A 86 18.19 -14.96 -25.92
C LEU A 86 17.78 -14.11 -24.70
N CYS A 87 18.70 -13.34 -24.13
CA CYS A 87 18.39 -12.44 -23.03
C CYS A 87 17.33 -11.41 -23.41
N ASP A 88 17.46 -10.78 -24.59
CA ASP A 88 16.48 -9.80 -25.07
C ASP A 88 15.09 -10.42 -25.24
N GLN A 89 15.02 -11.62 -25.80
CA GLN A 89 13.76 -12.35 -25.96
C GLN A 89 13.11 -12.65 -24.60
N ILE A 90 13.88 -13.21 -23.65
CA ILE A 90 13.40 -13.52 -22.30
C ILE A 90 12.90 -12.24 -21.61
N VAL A 91 13.67 -11.16 -21.64
CA VAL A 91 13.28 -9.88 -21.02
C VAL A 91 11.98 -9.35 -21.64
N MET A 92 11.83 -9.44 -22.96
CA MET A 92 10.64 -8.95 -23.66
C MET A 92 9.39 -9.78 -23.31
N ASP A 93 9.47 -11.10 -23.33
CA ASP A 93 8.38 -12.01 -23.03
C ASP A 93 7.94 -11.87 -21.56
N MET A 94 8.91 -11.85 -20.66
CA MET A 94 8.63 -11.69 -19.21
C MET A 94 8.03 -10.34 -18.88
N LYS A 95 8.48 -9.27 -19.55
CA LYS A 95 7.89 -7.94 -19.37
C LYS A 95 6.42 -7.91 -19.70
N TRP A 96 6.00 -8.57 -20.76
CA TRP A 96 4.59 -8.67 -21.14
C TRP A 96 3.78 -9.46 -20.13
N HIS A 97 4.25 -10.63 -19.74
CA HIS A 97 3.58 -11.52 -18.77
C HIS A 97 3.44 -10.85 -17.41
N LEU A 98 4.51 -10.26 -16.89
CA LEU A 98 4.50 -9.56 -15.60
C LEU A 98 3.56 -8.35 -15.62
N LYS A 99 3.61 -7.51 -16.64
CA LYS A 99 2.68 -6.37 -16.73
C LYS A 99 1.23 -6.81 -16.66
N LYS A 100 0.88 -7.87 -17.38
CA LYS A 100 -0.48 -8.44 -17.37
C LYS A 100 -0.86 -9.00 -16.01
N SER A 101 0.05 -9.70 -15.34
CA SER A 101 -0.16 -10.29 -14.03
C SER A 101 -0.28 -9.22 -12.95
N ILE A 102 0.61 -8.22 -12.90
CA ILE A 102 0.55 -7.09 -11.97
C ILE A 102 -0.75 -6.31 -12.16
N LYS A 103 -1.16 -6.02 -13.38
CA LYS A 103 -2.43 -5.36 -13.66
C LYS A 103 -3.62 -6.12 -13.06
N ARG A 104 -3.68 -7.44 -13.26
CA ARG A 104 -4.73 -8.28 -12.66
C ARG A 104 -4.69 -8.25 -11.13
N SER A 105 -3.48 -8.28 -10.55
CA SER A 105 -3.30 -8.22 -9.10
C SER A 105 -3.69 -6.86 -8.54
N SER A 106 -3.42 -5.75 -9.25
CA SER A 106 -3.84 -4.40 -8.84
C SER A 106 -5.36 -4.22 -8.80
N GLU A 107 -6.09 -4.99 -9.61
CA GLU A 107 -7.55 -4.99 -9.62
C GLU A 107 -8.14 -5.82 -8.48
N LYS A 108 -7.42 -6.83 -8.03
CA LYS A 108 -7.89 -7.84 -7.06
C LYS A 108 -7.39 -7.61 -5.64
N ALA A 109 -6.18 -7.14 -5.47
CA ALA A 109 -5.59 -6.91 -4.16
C ALA A 109 -6.40 -5.89 -3.36
N GLY A 110 -6.56 -6.13 -2.08
CA GLY A 110 -7.21 -5.19 -1.17
C GLY A 110 -6.19 -4.47 -0.32
N VAL A 111 -6.17 -3.14 -0.36
CA VAL A 111 -5.21 -2.33 0.40
C VAL A 111 -5.91 -1.20 1.12
N SER A 112 -5.48 -0.95 2.36
CA SER A 112 -5.85 0.26 3.11
C SER A 112 -4.60 0.96 3.61
N CYS A 113 -4.49 2.25 3.31
CA CYS A 113 -3.32 3.10 3.60
C CYS A 113 -3.54 3.87 4.89
N PHE A 114 -2.45 4.02 5.65
CA PHE A 114 -2.35 4.75 6.92
C PHE A 114 -1.07 5.58 6.93
N SER A 115 -0.98 6.56 7.82
CA SER A 115 0.22 7.38 8.05
C SER A 115 0.78 7.13 9.45
N GLU A 116 2.04 7.47 9.69
CA GLU A 116 2.61 7.56 11.05
C GLU A 116 2.25 8.87 11.77
N SER A 117 1.63 9.84 11.10
CA SER A 117 1.42 11.20 11.61
C SER A 117 -0.02 11.66 11.39
N ASN A 118 -0.54 12.45 12.34
CA ASN A 118 -1.86 13.10 12.29
C ASN A 118 -1.81 14.59 11.97
N ASP A 119 -0.62 15.18 11.88
CA ASP A 119 -0.40 16.64 11.84
C ASP A 119 0.10 17.15 10.48
N ASN A 120 0.34 16.29 9.51
CA ASN A 120 0.82 16.67 8.20
C ASN A 120 -0.26 17.43 7.41
N ILE A 121 -0.01 18.71 7.10
CA ILE A 121 -0.95 19.61 6.41
C ILE A 121 -1.29 19.14 4.97
N LEU A 122 -0.36 18.48 4.27
CA LEU A 122 -0.60 17.93 2.94
C LEU A 122 -1.55 16.73 3.02
N MET A 123 -1.39 15.86 4.02
CA MET A 123 -2.31 14.74 4.26
C MET A 123 -3.73 15.24 4.54
N TRP A 124 -3.89 16.28 5.34
CA TRP A 124 -5.19 16.92 5.59
C TRP A 124 -5.81 17.51 4.32
N SER A 125 -4.97 18.08 3.45
CA SER A 125 -5.43 18.67 2.19
C SER A 125 -5.85 17.58 1.19
N HIS A 126 -5.06 16.53 1.03
CA HIS A 126 -5.27 15.51 0.00
C HIS A 126 -6.32 14.47 0.39
N TYR A 127 -6.34 14.03 1.67
CA TYR A 127 -7.08 12.86 2.10
C TYR A 127 -8.21 13.14 3.09
N ALA A 128 -8.30 14.35 3.64
CA ALA A 128 -9.34 14.76 4.59
C ALA A 128 -10.20 15.93 4.08
N ASP A 129 -10.58 15.87 2.82
CA ASP A 129 -11.46 16.85 2.16
C ASP A 129 -11.05 18.31 2.47
N TYR A 130 -9.80 18.68 2.13
CA TYR A 130 -9.29 20.04 2.33
C TYR A 130 -9.47 20.55 3.76
N HIS A 131 -9.13 19.72 4.77
CA HIS A 131 -9.28 19.97 6.20
C HIS A 131 -10.73 19.97 6.75
N LYS A 132 -11.71 19.51 5.96
CA LYS A 132 -13.10 19.32 6.40
C LYS A 132 -13.39 17.91 6.92
N GLY A 133 -12.44 16.99 6.73
CA GLY A 133 -12.55 15.60 7.13
C GLY A 133 -12.05 15.31 8.53
N ILE A 134 -11.72 14.06 8.76
CA ILE A 134 -11.20 13.52 10.02
C ILE A 134 -9.94 12.69 9.82
N CYS A 135 -9.19 12.52 10.92
CA CYS A 135 -8.10 11.56 10.99
C CYS A 135 -8.35 10.63 12.19
N LEU A 136 -8.31 9.32 11.96
CA LEU A 136 -8.57 8.28 12.95
C LEU A 136 -7.25 7.68 13.41
N GLU A 137 -7.03 7.60 14.72
CA GLU A 137 -5.84 6.97 15.33
C GLU A 137 -6.19 5.57 15.78
N PHE A 138 -5.41 4.58 15.31
CA PHE A 138 -5.57 3.19 15.67
C PHE A 138 -4.33 2.63 16.38
N ASP A 139 -4.55 1.83 17.42
CA ASP A 139 -3.52 1.10 18.15
C ASP A 139 -3.01 -0.07 17.29
N THR A 140 -1.72 -0.10 17.03
CA THR A 140 -1.09 -1.18 16.24
C THR A 140 -0.94 -2.49 16.99
N LYS A 141 -1.22 -2.55 18.28
CA LYS A 141 -1.34 -3.81 19.04
C LYS A 141 -2.64 -4.56 18.72
N GLU A 142 -3.62 -3.87 18.18
CA GLU A 142 -4.95 -4.43 17.87
C GLU A 142 -5.07 -4.88 16.41
N THR A 143 -5.74 -6.01 16.19
CA THR A 143 -6.05 -6.49 14.82
C THR A 143 -7.14 -5.62 14.19
N PRO A 144 -7.04 -5.26 12.87
CA PRO A 144 -6.05 -5.70 11.87
C PRO A 144 -4.78 -4.84 11.83
N PHE A 145 -4.64 -3.80 12.64
CA PHE A 145 -3.55 -2.82 12.58
C PHE A 145 -2.18 -3.40 13.00
N SER A 146 -2.16 -4.54 13.72
CA SER A 146 -0.94 -5.28 14.02
C SER A 146 -0.25 -5.92 12.80
N LYS A 147 -0.91 -5.86 11.63
CA LYS A 147 -0.42 -6.42 10.36
C LYS A 147 -0.03 -5.36 9.33
N VAL A 148 0.12 -4.10 9.75
CA VAL A 148 0.55 -3.05 8.82
C VAL A 148 1.99 -3.26 8.37
N THR A 149 2.22 -3.00 7.09
CA THR A 149 3.52 -3.08 6.42
C THR A 149 3.95 -1.68 6.03
N LYS A 150 5.20 -1.33 6.30
CA LYS A 150 5.78 -0.03 5.94
C LYS A 150 5.96 0.10 4.44
N VAL A 151 5.72 1.29 3.90
CA VAL A 151 6.02 1.63 2.51
C VAL A 151 7.48 2.07 2.39
N ASP A 152 8.15 1.54 1.38
CA ASP A 152 9.51 1.87 1.01
C ASP A 152 9.51 2.94 -0.10
N TYR A 153 10.15 4.07 0.17
CA TYR A 153 10.20 5.20 -0.76
C TYR A 153 11.47 5.15 -1.61
N VAL A 154 11.27 5.17 -2.93
CA VAL A 154 12.36 4.99 -3.91
C VAL A 154 12.30 6.05 -5.01
N THR A 155 13.41 6.26 -5.69
CA THR A 155 13.50 7.15 -6.86
C THR A 155 13.30 6.42 -8.18
N GLU A 156 13.48 5.11 -8.19
CA GLU A 156 13.38 4.27 -9.37
C GLU A 156 12.52 3.04 -9.10
N PHE A 157 11.88 2.53 -10.14
CA PHE A 157 11.11 1.30 -10.00
C PHE A 157 11.97 0.11 -9.53
N PRO A 158 11.40 -0.82 -8.74
CA PRO A 158 12.09 -2.02 -8.33
C PRO A 158 12.66 -2.79 -9.51
N GLN A 159 13.82 -3.38 -9.31
CA GLN A 159 14.45 -4.25 -10.29
C GLN A 159 14.07 -5.69 -10.01
N VAL A 160 13.56 -6.38 -11.03
CA VAL A 160 13.11 -7.76 -10.96
C VAL A 160 13.98 -8.61 -11.87
N ASN A 161 14.45 -9.75 -11.37
CA ASN A 161 15.13 -10.72 -12.21
C ASN A 161 14.08 -11.60 -12.93
N PRO A 162 14.06 -11.62 -14.29
CA PRO A 162 13.05 -12.33 -15.05
C PRO A 162 13.04 -13.86 -14.82
N LEU A 163 14.14 -14.44 -14.38
CA LEU A 163 14.27 -15.89 -14.18
C LEU A 163 13.67 -16.38 -12.84
N PHE A 164 13.57 -15.52 -11.83
CA PHE A 164 12.99 -15.90 -10.53
C PHE A 164 11.45 -15.85 -10.49
N ILE A 165 10.79 -15.50 -11.57
CA ILE A 165 9.34 -15.37 -11.66
C ILE A 165 8.62 -16.74 -11.74
N HIS A 166 9.35 -17.80 -12.06
CA HIS A 166 8.84 -19.18 -12.11
C HIS A 166 9.01 -19.98 -10.80
N GLU A 167 9.78 -19.46 -9.85
CA GLU A 167 9.82 -20.03 -8.50
C GLU A 167 8.54 -19.58 -7.77
N GLU A 168 8.02 -20.36 -6.82
CA GLU A 168 6.76 -20.20 -6.06
C GLU A 168 6.53 -18.81 -5.39
N ASN A 169 7.34 -17.81 -5.71
CA ASN A 169 7.47 -16.50 -5.08
C ASN A 169 6.88 -15.33 -5.88
N ASP A 170 5.97 -15.55 -6.80
CA ASP A 170 5.20 -14.46 -7.45
C ASP A 170 4.58 -13.51 -6.42
N ILE A 171 4.22 -14.02 -5.25
CA ILE A 171 3.67 -13.26 -4.13
C ILE A 171 4.66 -12.20 -3.62
N ASP A 172 5.95 -12.52 -3.55
CA ASP A 172 6.97 -11.62 -3.00
C ASP A 172 7.17 -10.38 -3.89
N ILE A 173 7.12 -10.56 -5.22
CA ILE A 173 7.21 -9.44 -6.17
C ILE A 173 6.01 -8.51 -6.03
N TYR A 174 4.80 -9.08 -5.89
CA TYR A 174 3.59 -8.26 -5.71
C TYR A 174 3.61 -7.52 -4.37
N VAL A 175 4.06 -8.17 -3.31
CA VAL A 175 4.20 -7.54 -1.99
C VAL A 175 5.25 -6.43 -2.05
N GLU A 176 6.35 -6.63 -2.77
CA GLU A 176 7.39 -5.61 -2.95
C GLU A 176 6.85 -4.39 -3.71
N LEU A 177 6.14 -4.62 -4.81
CA LEU A 177 5.49 -3.53 -5.55
C LEU A 177 4.41 -2.83 -4.70
N LEU A 178 3.66 -3.58 -3.89
CA LEU A 178 2.67 -3.02 -2.96
C LEU A 178 3.28 -2.21 -1.82
N LYS A 179 4.56 -2.39 -1.53
CA LYS A 179 5.31 -1.63 -0.51
C LYS A 179 6.09 -0.45 -1.09
N THR A 180 6.24 -0.36 -2.40
CA THR A 180 7.09 0.64 -3.05
C THR A 180 6.28 1.84 -3.49
N LYS A 181 6.79 3.04 -3.22
CA LYS A 181 6.20 4.31 -3.64
C LYS A 181 7.29 5.33 -4.01
N PHE A 182 6.96 6.28 -4.90
CA PHE A 182 7.91 7.32 -5.30
C PHE A 182 8.27 8.24 -4.13
N ILE A 183 9.53 8.64 -4.05
CA ILE A 183 10.10 9.36 -2.89
C ILE A 183 9.41 10.69 -2.57
N ASP A 184 8.83 11.39 -3.55
CA ASP A 184 8.13 12.65 -3.31
C ASP A 184 6.89 12.49 -2.44
N TRP A 185 6.34 11.26 -2.31
CA TRP A 185 5.26 10.92 -1.40
C TRP A 185 5.75 10.58 0.03
N SER A 186 7.05 10.68 0.32
CA SER A 186 7.62 10.29 1.62
C SER A 186 7.05 11.05 2.82
N TYR A 187 6.46 12.22 2.59
CA TYR A 187 5.76 12.98 3.62
C TYR A 187 4.52 12.26 4.19
N GLU A 188 3.97 11.27 3.46
CA GLU A 188 2.83 10.46 3.93
C GLU A 188 3.23 9.50 5.04
N ARG A 189 4.50 9.10 5.14
CA ARG A 189 5.00 8.10 6.10
C ARG A 189 4.09 6.88 6.16
N GLU A 190 3.85 6.30 4.97
CA GLU A 190 2.75 5.38 4.75
C GLU A 190 3.01 3.98 5.32
N TRP A 191 1.95 3.40 5.85
CA TRP A 191 1.82 2.00 6.22
C TRP A 191 0.57 1.42 5.56
N ARG A 192 0.64 0.15 5.16
CA ARG A 192 -0.45 -0.52 4.44
C ARG A 192 -0.91 -1.78 5.14
N ILE A 193 -2.24 -1.96 5.24
CA ILE A 193 -2.83 -3.29 5.44
C ILE A 193 -3.08 -3.86 4.06
N ILE A 194 -2.46 -5.01 3.78
CA ILE A 194 -2.65 -5.77 2.55
C ILE A 194 -3.53 -6.97 2.89
N GLY A 195 -4.67 -7.09 2.24
CA GLY A 195 -5.66 -8.13 2.51
C GLY A 195 -6.00 -8.95 1.28
N PRO A 196 -6.90 -9.93 1.43
CA PRO A 196 -7.11 -10.98 0.43
C PRO A 196 -7.74 -10.46 -0.87
N SER A 197 -8.57 -9.42 -0.81
CA SER A 197 -9.23 -8.90 -2.02
C SER A 197 -9.73 -7.47 -1.84
N ALA A 198 -9.78 -6.75 -2.96
CA ALA A 198 -10.44 -5.45 -3.05
C ALA A 198 -11.93 -5.57 -2.70
N GLY A 199 -12.47 -4.55 -2.03
CA GLY A 199 -13.85 -4.56 -1.55
C GLY A 199 -14.05 -5.26 -0.21
N SER A 200 -13.04 -5.98 0.30
CA SER A 200 -13.10 -6.58 1.63
C SER A 200 -13.21 -5.53 2.72
N ARG A 201 -13.88 -5.91 3.81
CA ARG A 201 -14.06 -5.08 5.00
C ARG A 201 -13.50 -5.84 6.20
N LEU A 202 -12.52 -5.25 6.85
CA LEU A 202 -11.88 -5.84 8.03
C LEU A 202 -12.48 -5.23 9.29
N LYS A 203 -13.07 -6.06 10.14
CA LYS A 203 -13.61 -5.61 11.42
C LYS A 203 -12.49 -5.36 12.42
N TYR A 204 -12.62 -4.29 13.21
CA TYR A 204 -11.72 -4.00 14.32
C TYR A 204 -12.47 -3.93 15.63
N SER A 205 -11.75 -4.17 16.73
CA SER A 205 -12.28 -4.01 18.09
C SER A 205 -12.48 -2.53 18.42
N SER A 206 -13.53 -2.19 19.17
CA SER A 206 -13.74 -0.83 19.68
C SER A 206 -12.53 -0.27 20.45
N LYS A 207 -11.68 -1.15 21.00
CA LYS A 207 -10.44 -0.77 21.71
C LYS A 207 -9.35 -0.25 20.76
N ALA A 208 -9.42 -0.64 19.49
CA ALA A 208 -8.40 -0.27 18.51
C ALA A 208 -8.44 1.23 18.18
N LEU A 209 -9.62 1.85 18.19
CA LEU A 209 -9.75 3.29 17.94
C LEU A 209 -9.39 4.08 19.19
N LYS A 210 -8.24 4.77 19.17
CA LYS A 210 -7.72 5.58 20.30
C LYS A 210 -8.24 6.99 20.28
N ALA A 211 -8.25 7.63 19.11
CA ALA A 211 -8.65 9.03 18.96
C ALA A 211 -9.27 9.34 17.60
N VAL A 212 -10.04 10.42 17.56
CA VAL A 212 -10.52 11.08 16.36
C VAL A 212 -10.04 12.52 16.37
N TYR A 213 -9.34 12.90 15.31
CA TYR A 213 -8.90 14.27 15.05
C TYR A 213 -9.81 14.87 13.99
N PHE A 214 -10.38 16.02 14.29
CA PHE A 214 -11.26 16.77 13.42
C PHE A 214 -10.46 17.85 12.68
N GLY A 215 -10.61 17.96 11.39
CA GLY A 215 -9.92 18.95 10.57
C GLY A 215 -10.26 20.39 10.96
N THR A 216 -9.40 21.34 10.60
CA THR A 216 -9.54 22.75 10.99
C THR A 216 -10.82 23.38 10.45
N LYS A 217 -11.35 22.89 9.31
CA LYS A 217 -12.54 23.41 8.61
C LYS A 217 -13.77 22.51 8.68
N ILE A 218 -13.77 21.48 9.53
CA ILE A 218 -14.91 20.57 9.66
C ILE A 218 -16.12 21.26 10.27
N ASP A 219 -17.31 20.90 9.81
CA ASP A 219 -18.57 21.43 10.32
C ASP A 219 -18.92 20.86 11.70
N SER A 220 -19.54 21.67 12.53
CA SER A 220 -19.92 21.28 13.90
C SER A 220 -20.92 20.10 13.92
N GLU A 221 -21.81 20.01 12.94
CA GLU A 221 -22.77 18.91 12.80
C GLU A 221 -22.06 17.56 12.58
N HIS A 222 -20.99 17.56 11.77
CA HIS A 222 -20.17 16.35 11.58
C HIS A 222 -19.44 15.96 12.87
N ILE A 223 -18.94 16.93 13.65
CA ILE A 223 -18.30 16.67 14.94
C ILE A 223 -19.29 15.96 15.89
N GLU A 224 -20.51 16.51 16.03
CA GLU A 224 -21.54 15.93 16.90
C GLU A 224 -21.95 14.52 16.44
N THR A 225 -22.16 14.34 15.14
CA THR A 225 -22.51 13.04 14.57
C THR A 225 -21.45 11.99 14.89
N ILE A 226 -20.18 12.30 14.62
CA ILE A 226 -19.06 11.37 14.83
C ILE A 226 -18.85 11.12 16.32
N ARG A 227 -18.96 12.16 17.17
CA ARG A 227 -18.91 12.02 18.63
C ARG A 227 -19.93 11.00 19.11
N ASN A 228 -21.19 11.16 18.71
CA ASN A 228 -22.27 10.27 19.12
C ASN A 228 -22.01 8.82 18.67
N ILE A 229 -21.53 8.63 17.46
CA ILE A 229 -21.18 7.31 16.95
C ILE A 229 -20.09 6.67 17.79
N VAL A 230 -18.95 7.33 18.00
CA VAL A 230 -17.83 6.71 18.70
C VAL A 230 -18.14 6.49 20.19
N ARG A 231 -18.90 7.42 20.83
CA ARG A 231 -19.35 7.27 22.22
C ARG A 231 -20.32 6.11 22.42
N SER A 232 -21.08 5.75 21.39
CA SER A 232 -22.02 4.62 21.49
C SER A 232 -21.33 3.26 21.70
N TYR A 233 -20.06 3.12 21.32
CA TYR A 233 -19.33 1.86 21.47
C TYR A 233 -18.03 1.96 22.27
N ASN A 234 -17.44 3.16 22.44
CA ASN A 234 -16.23 3.35 23.24
C ASN A 234 -16.12 4.80 23.77
N GLU A 235 -16.47 4.99 25.03
CA GLU A 235 -16.40 6.29 25.69
C GLU A 235 -14.96 6.81 25.91
N LYS A 236 -13.94 5.92 25.81
CA LYS A 236 -12.53 6.26 26.07
C LYS A 236 -11.85 6.89 24.86
N VAL A 237 -12.46 6.86 23.67
CA VAL A 237 -11.91 7.48 22.46
C VAL A 237 -11.69 8.98 22.72
N GLN A 238 -10.46 9.44 22.47
CA GLN A 238 -10.14 10.86 22.61
C GLN A 238 -10.60 11.64 21.37
N LEU A 239 -11.13 12.85 21.59
CA LEU A 239 -11.61 13.71 20.51
C LEU A 239 -10.78 14.98 20.50
N TYR A 240 -10.26 15.37 19.33
CA TYR A 240 -9.42 16.54 19.18
C TYR A 240 -9.90 17.41 18.02
N LYS A 241 -9.97 18.71 18.21
CA LYS A 241 -10.27 19.69 17.15
C LYS A 241 -9.00 20.37 16.69
N GLY A 242 -8.73 20.32 15.38
CA GLY A 242 -7.61 21.03 14.76
C GLY A 242 -7.84 22.52 14.68
N LYS A 243 -6.79 23.26 14.98
CA LYS A 243 -6.68 24.73 14.82
C LYS A 243 -5.45 25.07 13.99
N ILE A 244 -5.54 26.11 13.19
CA ILE A 244 -4.40 26.63 12.43
C ILE A 244 -3.48 27.32 13.44
N ASN A 245 -2.20 26.90 13.46
CA ASN A 245 -1.18 27.62 14.23
C ASN A 245 -0.90 28.96 13.55
N GLU A 246 -0.89 30.06 14.33
CA GLU A 246 -0.76 31.43 13.81
C GLU A 246 0.68 31.82 13.42
N THR A 247 1.66 31.03 13.85
CA THR A 247 3.09 31.37 13.68
C THR A 247 3.88 30.33 12.89
N ARG A 248 3.32 29.13 12.68
CA ARG A 248 3.99 28.01 12.00
C ARG A 248 3.06 27.31 11.02
N PHE A 249 3.60 26.69 9.99
CA PHE A 249 2.87 25.76 9.13
C PHE A 249 2.60 24.44 9.86
N GLN A 250 1.65 24.47 10.78
CA GLN A 250 1.32 23.38 11.69
C GLN A 250 -0.17 23.42 12.05
N ILE A 251 -0.73 22.25 12.36
CA ILE A 251 -2.06 22.15 12.97
C ILE A 251 -1.86 21.82 14.45
N ASP A 252 -2.44 22.64 15.32
CA ASP A 252 -2.52 22.37 16.75
C ASP A 252 -3.82 21.63 17.04
N PHE A 253 -3.79 20.66 17.95
CA PHE A 253 -4.96 19.86 18.31
C PHE A 253 -5.36 20.14 19.75
N GLU A 254 -6.58 20.62 19.94
CA GLU A 254 -7.18 20.82 21.25
C GLU A 254 -8.14 19.68 21.56
N LYS A 255 -8.00 19.10 22.75
CA LYS A 255 -8.93 18.08 23.23
C LYS A 255 -10.30 18.69 23.46
N ILE A 256 -11.32 18.04 22.90
CA ILE A 256 -12.71 18.40 23.12
C ILE A 256 -13.44 17.30 23.90
N LYS A 257 -14.55 17.66 24.55
CA LYS A 257 -15.36 16.72 25.38
C LYS A 257 -16.21 15.80 24.53
#